data_a23e95d50979f9990c016e289213f042
#
_entry.id   a23e95d50979f9990c016e289213f042
#
_cell.length_a   1.000
_cell.length_b   1.000
_cell.length_c   1.000
_cell.angle_alpha   90.00
_cell.angle_beta   90.00
_cell.angle_gamma   90.00
#
_symmetry.space_group_name_H-M   'P 1'
#
loop_
_entity.id
_entity.type
_entity.pdbx_description
1 polymer ?
#
loop_
_entity_poly.entity_id
_entity_poly.type
_entity_poly.pdbx_seq_one_letter_code
_entity_poly.pdbx_strand_id
1 'polypeptide(L)'
;MLTNRLALTLFTLTTIAMAAPPALLASGNDDDTRCSNRTLRGDFAFHIEGAFVDAPMPLLIRGVAMTRFDGRGRLSQVDHVVFNGMLPPVDWTPATGTYHINADCTGEAEIIIPGSPFSPVTLRLVVGADGRRIETVVSKPGYDVTSTAVKVDSSR
;
A
#
# COMPACT_ATOMS: atom_id res chain seq x y z
N MET A 1 -54.57 -47.29 -70.07
CA MET A 1 -54.93 -47.10 -68.65
C MET A 1 -53.73 -47.05 -67.86
N LEU A 2 -53.27 -45.83 -67.53
CA LEU A 2 -52.02 -45.59 -66.74
C LEU A 2 -52.46 -45.28 -65.31
N THR A 3 -52.00 -46.08 -64.36
CA THR A 3 -52.14 -45.84 -62.92
C THR A 3 -50.83 -45.25 -62.39
N ASN A 4 -50.92 -44.00 -62.04
CA ASN A 4 -49.82 -43.20 -61.48
C ASN A 4 -49.76 -43.46 -59.99
N ARG A 5 -48.64 -44.03 -59.49
CA ARG A 5 -48.36 -44.19 -58.06
C ARG A 5 -47.39 -43.08 -57.60
N LEU A 6 -47.96 -42.15 -56.86
CA LEU A 6 -47.23 -41.07 -56.17
C LEU A 6 -46.56 -41.65 -54.94
N ALA A 7 -45.23 -41.63 -54.92
CA ALA A 7 -44.40 -42.00 -53.75
C ALA A 7 -44.19 -40.75 -52.91
N LEU A 8 -44.74 -40.73 -51.69
CA LEU A 8 -44.58 -39.67 -50.69
C LEU A 8 -43.32 -39.99 -49.86
N THR A 9 -42.26 -39.26 -50.10
CA THR A 9 -41.04 -39.35 -49.28
C THR A 9 -41.17 -38.46 -48.07
N LEU A 10 -41.23 -39.07 -46.88
CA LEU A 10 -41.17 -38.36 -45.59
C LEU A 10 -39.73 -37.95 -45.27
N PHE A 11 -39.47 -36.65 -45.25
CA PHE A 11 -38.22 -36.11 -44.71
C PHE A 11 -38.37 -35.93 -43.21
N THR A 12 -37.65 -36.76 -42.45
CA THR A 12 -37.54 -36.58 -41.00
C THR A 12 -36.42 -35.57 -40.72
N LEU A 13 -36.82 -34.39 -40.23
CA LEU A 13 -35.89 -33.34 -39.77
C LEU A 13 -35.38 -33.71 -38.38
N THR A 14 -34.13 -34.16 -38.27
CA THR A 14 -33.44 -34.38 -37.00
C THR A 14 -32.88 -33.06 -36.48
N THR A 15 -33.47 -32.48 -35.47
CA THR A 15 -32.96 -31.32 -34.75
C THR A 15 -31.85 -31.77 -33.80
N ILE A 16 -30.60 -31.41 -34.12
CA ILE A 16 -29.45 -31.57 -33.24
C ILE A 16 -29.47 -30.41 -32.23
N ALA A 17 -29.85 -30.70 -30.98
CA ALA A 17 -29.75 -29.77 -29.88
C ALA A 17 -28.27 -29.64 -29.50
N MET A 18 -27.60 -28.53 -29.86
CA MET A 18 -26.30 -28.18 -29.32
C MET A 18 -26.45 -27.73 -27.86
N ALA A 19 -26.05 -28.58 -26.94
CA ALA A 19 -25.89 -28.20 -25.54
C ALA A 19 -24.67 -27.26 -25.42
N ALA A 20 -24.93 -25.98 -25.12
CA ALA A 20 -23.87 -25.04 -24.76
C ALA A 20 -23.19 -25.51 -23.46
N PRO A 21 -21.84 -25.51 -23.39
CA PRO A 21 -21.16 -25.81 -22.14
C PRO A 21 -21.50 -24.77 -21.09
N PRO A 22 -21.66 -25.14 -19.80
CA PRO A 22 -21.86 -24.16 -18.73
C PRO A 22 -20.64 -23.24 -18.70
N ALA A 23 -20.86 -21.93 -18.86
CA ALA A 23 -19.87 -20.92 -18.59
C ALA A 23 -19.48 -21.04 -17.13
N LEU A 24 -18.29 -21.55 -16.85
CA LEU A 24 -17.63 -21.42 -15.56
C LEU A 24 -17.48 -19.92 -15.32
N LEU A 25 -18.40 -19.34 -14.55
CA LEU A 25 -18.17 -18.05 -13.91
C LEU A 25 -16.97 -18.25 -12.99
N ALA A 26 -15.79 -17.90 -13.49
CA ALA A 26 -14.63 -17.67 -12.67
C ALA A 26 -15.01 -16.52 -11.74
N SER A 27 -15.48 -16.86 -10.53
CA SER A 27 -15.58 -15.94 -9.42
C SER A 27 -14.16 -15.57 -9.06
N GLY A 28 -13.57 -14.62 -9.80
CA GLY A 28 -12.35 -13.98 -9.42
C GLY A 28 -12.66 -13.27 -8.10
N ASN A 29 -12.07 -13.74 -7.02
CA ASN A 29 -12.02 -13.00 -5.78
C ASN A 29 -11.12 -11.78 -5.99
N ASP A 30 -11.66 -10.72 -6.60
CA ASP A 30 -11.02 -9.40 -6.73
C ASP A 30 -10.86 -8.69 -5.37
N ASP A 31 -11.28 -9.35 -4.28
CA ASP A 31 -11.27 -8.77 -2.94
C ASP A 31 -9.91 -8.89 -2.22
N ASP A 32 -8.99 -9.72 -2.75
CA ASP A 32 -7.69 -10.01 -2.10
C ASP A 32 -6.57 -9.04 -2.54
N THR A 33 -6.85 -8.13 -3.49
CA THR A 33 -5.86 -7.17 -4.03
C THR A 33 -6.03 -5.74 -3.51
N ARG A 34 -7.05 -5.47 -2.71
CA ARG A 34 -7.31 -4.14 -2.17
C ARG A 34 -6.55 -3.88 -0.89
N CYS A 35 -5.78 -2.81 -0.88
CA CYS A 35 -5.09 -2.36 0.32
C CYS A 35 -6.07 -1.84 1.39
N SER A 36 -5.62 -1.86 2.62
CA SER A 36 -6.31 -1.28 3.77
C SER A 36 -5.29 -1.06 4.89
N ASN A 37 -5.70 -0.51 6.03
CA ASN A 37 -4.83 -0.41 7.19
C ASN A 37 -4.22 -1.77 7.61
N ARG A 38 -4.90 -2.88 7.35
CA ARG A 38 -4.39 -4.24 7.64
C ARG A 38 -3.19 -4.63 6.80
N THR A 39 -3.00 -4.02 5.62
CA THR A 39 -1.85 -4.23 4.75
C THR A 39 -0.56 -3.83 5.45
N LEU A 40 -0.61 -2.78 6.31
CA LEU A 40 0.49 -2.38 7.17
C LEU A 40 0.30 -2.95 8.57
N ARG A 41 0.96 -4.06 8.84
CA ARG A 41 0.99 -4.68 10.17
C ARG A 41 2.37 -5.25 10.47
N GLY A 42 2.92 -4.93 11.65
CA GLY A 42 4.24 -5.37 12.11
C GLY A 42 5.27 -4.27 12.07
N ASP A 43 6.53 -4.64 12.11
CA ASP A 43 7.66 -3.74 12.21
C ASP A 43 8.27 -3.45 10.84
N PHE A 44 8.65 -2.19 10.61
CA PHE A 44 9.24 -1.70 9.37
C PHE A 44 10.47 -0.85 9.67
N ALA A 45 11.57 -1.15 8.98
CA ALA A 45 12.79 -0.36 9.05
C ALA A 45 12.75 0.72 7.95
N PHE A 46 12.79 1.97 8.35
CA PHE A 46 12.81 3.14 7.48
C PHE A 46 14.22 3.67 7.27
N HIS A 47 14.50 4.07 6.05
CA HIS A 47 15.59 4.95 5.67
C HIS A 47 15.02 6.31 5.28
N ILE A 48 15.50 7.39 5.91
CA ILE A 48 14.96 8.74 5.78
C ILE A 48 16.05 9.64 5.22
N GLU A 49 15.72 10.41 4.18
CA GLU A 49 16.63 11.37 3.57
C GLU A 49 15.91 12.58 2.99
N GLY A 50 16.62 13.71 2.97
CA GLY A 50 16.10 14.94 2.39
C GLY A 50 16.68 16.18 3.05
N ALA A 51 15.88 17.26 3.04
CA ALA A 51 16.24 18.52 3.65
C ALA A 51 15.00 19.30 4.11
N PHE A 52 15.17 20.13 5.11
CA PHE A 52 14.28 21.25 5.37
C PHE A 52 14.79 22.46 4.58
N VAL A 53 13.98 22.95 3.61
CA VAL A 53 14.42 23.93 2.61
C VAL A 53 13.89 25.34 2.85
N ASP A 54 13.03 25.53 3.86
CA ASP A 54 12.44 26.81 4.24
C ASP A 54 13.34 27.61 5.22
N ALA A 55 14.64 27.47 5.08
CA ALA A 55 15.65 28.20 5.85
C ALA A 55 16.67 28.84 4.90
N PRO A 56 17.39 29.89 5.33
CA PRO A 56 18.43 30.54 4.50
C PRO A 56 19.50 29.57 3.98
N MET A 57 19.76 28.50 4.73
CA MET A 57 20.56 27.35 4.28
C MET A 57 19.76 26.06 4.53
N PRO A 58 19.70 25.15 3.55
CA PRO A 58 19.02 23.88 3.74
C PRO A 58 19.57 23.11 4.93
N LEU A 59 18.67 22.55 5.75
CA LEU A 59 19.03 21.68 6.85
C LEU A 59 18.91 20.22 6.33
N LEU A 60 20.04 19.62 6.01
CA LEU A 60 20.08 18.23 5.52
C LEU A 60 19.61 17.25 6.60
N ILE A 61 18.77 16.32 6.20
CA ILE A 61 18.16 15.31 7.06
C ILE A 61 18.62 13.93 6.60
N ARG A 62 19.13 13.13 7.53
CA ARG A 62 19.44 11.72 7.34
C ARG A 62 19.04 10.96 8.59
N GLY A 63 18.38 9.81 8.40
CA GLY A 63 17.96 9.05 9.56
C GLY A 63 17.50 7.63 9.23
N VAL A 64 17.31 6.90 10.30
CA VAL A 64 16.69 5.59 10.30
C VAL A 64 15.60 5.55 11.37
N ALA A 65 14.57 4.74 11.13
CA ALA A 65 13.53 4.54 12.12
C ALA A 65 13.05 3.09 12.12
N MET A 66 12.61 2.64 13.29
CA MET A 66 11.83 1.42 13.42
C MET A 66 10.39 1.81 13.75
N THR A 67 9.47 1.52 12.85
CA THR A 67 8.05 1.84 13.00
C THR A 67 7.23 0.58 13.08
N ARG A 68 6.41 0.47 14.12
CA ARG A 68 5.45 -0.61 14.28
C ARG A 68 4.05 -0.12 13.91
N PHE A 69 3.42 -0.78 12.95
CA PHE A 69 2.03 -0.57 12.54
C PHE A 69 1.13 -1.63 13.18
N ASP A 70 0.00 -1.23 13.76
CA ASP A 70 -0.94 -2.14 14.44
C ASP A 70 -1.95 -2.83 13.50
N GLY A 71 -2.01 -2.41 12.23
CA GLY A 71 -3.00 -2.86 11.25
C GLY A 71 -4.38 -2.24 11.41
N ARG A 72 -4.54 -1.25 12.30
CA ARG A 72 -5.81 -0.60 12.64
C ARG A 72 -5.77 0.93 12.50
N GLY A 73 -4.63 1.48 12.08
CA GLY A 73 -4.47 2.92 11.87
C GLY A 73 -3.64 3.63 12.94
N ARG A 74 -2.96 2.90 13.83
CA ARG A 74 -2.03 3.47 14.81
C ARG A 74 -0.62 2.98 14.55
N LEU A 75 0.35 3.83 14.82
CA LEU A 75 1.77 3.50 14.76
C LEU A 75 2.51 3.97 16.01
N SER A 76 3.61 3.29 16.30
CA SER A 76 4.64 3.73 17.23
C SER A 76 6.00 3.63 16.54
N GLN A 77 6.91 4.54 16.86
CA GLN A 77 8.20 4.64 16.19
C GLN A 77 9.30 4.98 17.20
N VAL A 78 10.50 4.53 16.91
CA VAL A 78 11.73 5.11 17.42
C VAL A 78 12.61 5.49 16.23
N ASP A 79 13.22 6.66 16.26
CA ASP A 79 14.09 7.12 15.19
C ASP A 79 15.40 7.70 15.71
N HIS A 80 16.40 7.68 14.83
CA HIS A 80 17.66 8.39 14.98
C HIS A 80 17.86 9.26 13.75
N VAL A 81 17.64 10.55 13.88
CA VAL A 81 17.71 11.51 12.78
C VAL A 81 18.78 12.55 13.07
N VAL A 82 19.69 12.74 12.12
CA VAL A 82 20.74 13.75 12.16
C VAL A 82 20.43 14.91 11.23
N PHE A 83 20.77 16.13 11.66
CA PHE A 83 20.59 17.37 10.92
C PHE A 83 21.95 18.01 10.65
N ASN A 84 22.34 18.14 9.38
CA ASN A 84 23.68 18.63 8.98
C ASN A 84 24.83 17.91 9.73
N GLY A 85 24.67 16.62 10.02
CA GLY A 85 25.64 15.84 10.79
C GLY A 85 25.58 16.05 12.31
N MET A 86 24.70 16.90 12.83
CA MET A 86 24.47 17.04 14.26
C MET A 86 23.64 15.90 14.79
N LEU A 87 24.11 15.28 15.87
CA LEU A 87 23.41 14.19 16.53
C LEU A 87 22.16 14.68 17.29
N PRO A 88 21.12 13.88 17.38
CA PRO A 88 19.98 14.20 18.24
C PRO A 88 20.38 14.16 19.72
N PRO A 89 19.67 14.90 20.60
CA PRO A 89 19.97 14.93 22.03
C PRO A 89 19.67 13.58 22.74
N VAL A 90 18.85 12.76 22.12
CA VAL A 90 18.47 11.41 22.58
C VAL A 90 18.79 10.43 21.45
N ASP A 91 19.45 9.34 21.78
CA ASP A 91 19.95 8.38 20.80
C ASP A 91 18.80 7.76 19.96
N TRP A 92 17.69 7.40 20.61
CA TRP A 92 16.47 6.94 19.96
C TRP A 92 15.28 7.75 20.43
N THR A 93 14.76 8.61 19.54
CA THR A 93 13.63 9.48 19.83
C THR A 93 12.31 8.73 19.64
N PRO A 94 11.47 8.59 20.68
CA PRO A 94 10.18 7.94 20.55
C PRO A 94 9.16 8.86 19.86
N ALA A 95 8.31 8.25 19.03
CA ALA A 95 7.19 8.92 18.40
C ALA A 95 5.98 7.99 18.32
N THR A 96 4.81 8.59 18.14
CA THR A 96 3.55 7.89 17.91
C THR A 96 2.79 8.55 16.78
N GLY A 97 1.77 7.87 16.24
CA GLY A 97 1.00 8.48 15.17
C GLY A 97 -0.20 7.66 14.74
N THR A 98 -0.80 8.17 13.68
CA THR A 98 -1.92 7.52 13.00
C THR A 98 -1.63 7.37 11.52
N TYR A 99 -2.30 6.44 10.85
CA TYR A 99 -2.21 6.25 9.41
C TYR A 99 -3.53 5.75 8.83
N HIS A 100 -3.72 6.00 7.55
CA HIS A 100 -4.84 5.49 6.78
C HIS A 100 -4.36 5.01 5.40
N ILE A 101 -4.78 3.81 4.99
CA ILE A 101 -4.46 3.22 3.69
C ILE A 101 -5.75 3.06 2.89
N ASN A 102 -5.75 3.64 1.69
CA ASN A 102 -6.83 3.53 0.71
C ASN A 102 -6.78 2.18 -0.01
N ALA A 103 -7.88 1.83 -0.68
CA ALA A 103 -7.99 0.58 -1.43
C ALA A 103 -7.01 0.49 -2.62
N ASP A 104 -6.53 1.63 -3.13
CA ASP A 104 -5.53 1.74 -4.21
C ASP A 104 -4.07 1.70 -3.72
N CYS A 105 -3.86 1.36 -2.45
CA CYS A 105 -2.54 1.31 -1.79
C CYS A 105 -1.85 2.67 -1.58
N THR A 106 -2.51 3.78 -1.88
CA THR A 106 -2.08 5.09 -1.42
C THR A 106 -2.51 5.32 0.03
N GLY A 107 -1.92 6.30 0.71
CA GLY A 107 -2.33 6.59 2.07
C GLY A 107 -1.68 7.84 2.65
N GLU A 108 -1.96 8.05 3.92
CA GLU A 108 -1.42 9.15 4.71
C GLU A 108 -1.05 8.70 6.12
N ALA A 109 -0.11 9.40 6.72
CA ALA A 109 0.23 9.21 8.12
C ALA A 109 0.54 10.56 8.77
N GLU A 110 0.31 10.63 10.07
CA GLU A 110 0.74 11.73 10.91
C GLU A 110 1.57 11.18 12.07
N ILE A 111 2.77 11.74 12.25
CA ILE A 111 3.71 11.33 13.29
C ILE A 111 3.88 12.47 14.28
N ILE A 112 3.66 12.18 15.55
CA ILE A 112 3.83 13.09 16.67
C ILE A 112 5.13 12.76 17.39
N ILE A 113 6.08 13.70 17.36
CA ILE A 113 7.38 13.60 18.01
C ILE A 113 7.35 14.53 19.23
N PRO A 114 7.30 14.02 20.46
CA PRO A 114 7.20 14.87 21.66
C PRO A 114 8.38 15.84 21.77
N GLY A 115 8.07 17.13 22.01
CA GLY A 115 9.08 18.18 22.19
C GLY A 115 9.81 18.63 20.91
N SER A 116 9.49 18.05 19.76
CA SER A 116 10.08 18.47 18.47
C SER A 116 9.36 19.68 17.89
N PRO A 117 10.07 20.73 17.46
CA PRO A 117 9.48 21.87 16.76
C PRO A 117 8.95 21.50 15.36
N PHE A 118 9.37 20.34 14.82
CA PHE A 118 8.96 19.82 13.53
C PHE A 118 7.66 19.00 13.58
N SER A 119 7.18 18.68 14.80
CA SER A 119 5.94 17.93 15.02
C SER A 119 4.69 18.79 14.80
N PRO A 120 3.58 18.25 14.26
CA PRO A 120 3.47 16.93 13.64
C PRO A 120 4.14 16.86 12.28
N VAL A 121 4.57 15.64 11.88
CA VAL A 121 5.07 15.34 10.53
C VAL A 121 3.97 14.60 9.78
N THR A 122 3.47 15.19 8.71
CA THR A 122 2.47 14.58 7.83
C THR A 122 3.13 13.95 6.60
N LEU A 123 2.72 12.74 6.27
CA LEU A 123 3.26 11.95 5.17
C LEU A 123 2.17 11.60 4.17
N ARG A 124 2.55 11.53 2.90
CA ARG A 124 1.85 10.73 1.88
C ARG A 124 2.68 9.50 1.61
N LEU A 125 2.00 8.38 1.40
CA LEU A 125 2.67 7.11 1.24
C LEU A 125 2.01 6.23 0.17
N VAL A 126 2.83 5.34 -0.38
CA VAL A 126 2.39 4.24 -1.25
C VAL A 126 2.92 2.95 -0.66
N VAL A 127 2.06 1.95 -0.58
CA VAL A 127 2.37 0.63 -0.04
C VAL A 127 2.45 -0.37 -1.17
N GLY A 128 3.49 -1.21 -1.19
CA GLY A 128 3.52 -2.37 -2.07
C GLY A 128 2.33 -3.30 -1.78
N ALA A 129 1.73 -3.88 -2.82
CA ALA A 129 0.54 -4.73 -2.68
C ALA A 129 0.75 -5.93 -1.75
N ASP A 130 2.00 -6.38 -1.60
CA ASP A 130 2.41 -7.42 -0.65
C ASP A 130 2.56 -6.93 0.80
N GLY A 131 2.37 -5.63 1.05
CA GLY A 131 2.51 -5.00 2.36
C GLY A 131 3.93 -5.03 2.94
N ARG A 132 4.96 -5.23 2.11
CA ARG A 132 6.36 -5.37 2.56
C ARG A 132 7.22 -4.13 2.35
N ARG A 133 6.79 -3.22 1.48
CA ARG A 133 7.53 -2.00 1.14
C ARG A 133 6.61 -0.79 1.23
N ILE A 134 7.17 0.31 1.72
CA ILE A 134 6.49 1.61 1.82
C ILE A 134 7.42 2.67 1.24
N GLU A 135 6.87 3.53 0.39
CA GLU A 135 7.50 4.77 -0.07
C GLU A 135 6.74 5.95 0.51
N THR A 136 7.44 6.95 1.00
CA THR A 136 6.79 8.13 1.57
C THR A 136 7.44 9.44 1.14
N VAL A 137 6.66 10.50 1.23
CA VAL A 137 7.12 11.88 1.16
C VAL A 137 6.49 12.69 2.28
N VAL A 138 7.25 13.58 2.90
CA VAL A 138 6.70 14.55 3.86
C VAL A 138 5.83 15.54 3.10
N SER A 139 4.56 15.63 3.47
CA SER A 139 3.56 16.52 2.86
C SER A 139 3.33 17.75 3.75
N LYS A 140 4.40 18.53 3.95
CA LYS A 140 4.40 19.76 4.74
C LYS A 140 5.29 20.79 4.06
N PRO A 141 4.88 22.06 3.91
CA PRO A 141 5.71 23.09 3.32
C PRO A 141 7.08 23.19 3.98
N GLY A 142 8.12 23.45 3.19
CA GLY A 142 9.49 23.56 3.67
C GLY A 142 10.23 22.23 3.83
N TYR A 143 9.57 21.08 3.60
CA TYR A 143 10.20 19.77 3.67
C TYR A 143 10.36 19.17 2.27
N ASP A 144 11.58 18.83 1.93
CA ASP A 144 11.93 17.97 0.79
C ASP A 144 12.56 16.70 1.36
N VAL A 145 11.68 15.84 1.93
CA VAL A 145 12.07 14.65 2.66
C VAL A 145 11.28 13.45 2.17
N THR A 146 11.99 12.40 1.81
CA THR A 146 11.44 11.11 1.43
C THR A 146 11.90 10.02 2.37
N SER A 147 11.17 8.92 2.40
CA SER A 147 11.67 7.71 3.06
C SER A 147 11.18 6.44 2.39
N THR A 148 12.01 5.41 2.47
CA THR A 148 11.70 4.05 2.02
C THR A 148 11.70 3.14 3.24
N ALA A 149 10.73 2.25 3.32
CA ALA A 149 10.70 1.25 4.39
C ALA A 149 10.54 -0.17 3.84
N VAL A 150 11.14 -1.10 4.57
CA VAL A 150 10.98 -2.54 4.35
C VAL A 150 10.48 -3.21 5.62
N LYS A 151 9.60 -4.19 5.45
CA LYS A 151 9.09 -4.98 6.56
C LYS A 151 10.21 -5.81 7.16
N VAL A 152 10.32 -5.75 8.49
CA VAL A 152 11.27 -6.57 9.25
C VAL A 152 10.55 -7.85 9.66
N ASP A 153 11.06 -8.99 9.20
CA ASP A 153 10.57 -10.28 9.64
C ASP A 153 11.16 -10.55 11.03
N SER A 154 10.33 -10.49 12.06
CA SER A 154 10.74 -10.94 13.38
C SER A 154 10.97 -12.45 13.32
N SER A 155 12.24 -12.89 13.21
CA SER A 155 12.61 -14.27 13.50
C SER A 155 12.28 -14.54 14.97
N ARG A 156 11.27 -15.37 15.21
CA ARG A 156 11.03 -15.99 16.51
C ARG A 156 11.93 -17.18 16.69
#